data_399fdb244bc873432c5c5ebab5a15493
#
_entry.id   399fdb244bc873432c5c5ebab5a15493
#
_cell.length_a   1.000
_cell.length_b   1.000
_cell.length_c   1.000
_cell.angle_alpha   90.00
_cell.angle_beta   90.00
_cell.angle_gamma   90.00
#
_symmetry.space_group_name_H-M   'P 1'
#
loop_
_entity.id
_entity.type
_entity.pdbx_description
1 polymer ?
#
loop_
_entity_poly.entity_id
_entity_poly.type
_entity_poly.pdbx_seq_one_letter_code
_entity_poly.pdbx_strand_id
1 'polypeptide(L)'
;METKEIIYASSKSERIDKFLQNELSDLSRTNIQNLISEGYIKVDGNTVKTNYKLKESNVITIDYKEPEELDVVKQDIPVDIVYEDNDLLIVNKPKGMVVHPSAGHKDGTLVNALLYHCELSSINGTIRPGIVHR
;
A
#
# COMPACT_ATOMS: atom_id res chain seq x y z
N MET A 1 -12.94 1.96 -10.71
CA MET A 1 -12.34 0.61 -10.51
C MET A 1 -11.81 0.14 -11.85
N GLU A 2 -10.52 -0.03 -11.95
CA GLU A 2 -9.90 -0.48 -13.20
C GLU A 2 -9.76 -2.00 -13.15
N THR A 3 -10.33 -2.68 -14.14
CA THR A 3 -10.23 -4.14 -14.28
C THR A 3 -9.34 -4.46 -15.47
N LYS A 4 -8.31 -5.28 -15.26
CA LYS A 4 -7.43 -5.76 -16.34
C LYS A 4 -7.66 -7.25 -16.56
N GLU A 5 -7.77 -7.65 -17.82
CA GLU A 5 -7.87 -9.06 -18.20
C GLU A 5 -6.61 -9.51 -18.92
N ILE A 6 -6.12 -10.69 -18.56
CA ILE A 6 -4.96 -11.33 -19.19
C ILE A 6 -5.35 -12.77 -19.54
N ILE A 7 -5.15 -13.14 -20.81
CA ILE A 7 -5.37 -14.51 -21.26
C ILE A 7 -4.04 -15.27 -21.20
N TYR A 8 -4.02 -16.38 -20.47
CA TYR A 8 -2.84 -17.24 -20.40
C TYR A 8 -2.77 -18.12 -21.65
N ALA A 9 -1.81 -17.82 -22.53
CA ALA A 9 -1.68 -18.46 -23.84
C ALA A 9 -0.62 -19.59 -23.91
N SER A 10 0.08 -19.88 -22.78
CA SER A 10 1.12 -20.91 -22.75
C SER A 10 0.55 -22.30 -22.51
N SER A 11 1.06 -23.29 -23.24
CA SER A 11 0.75 -24.71 -23.02
C SER A 11 1.44 -25.28 -21.75
N LYS A 12 2.41 -24.57 -21.20
CA LYS A 12 3.10 -24.97 -19.95
C LYS A 12 2.32 -24.47 -18.75
N SER A 13 2.06 -25.37 -17.81
CA SER A 13 1.44 -24.98 -16.54
C SER A 13 2.43 -24.20 -15.66
N GLU A 14 2.01 -23.02 -15.22
CA GLU A 14 2.80 -22.13 -14.35
C GLU A 14 1.96 -21.66 -13.17
N ARG A 15 2.60 -21.37 -12.04
CA ARG A 15 1.90 -20.80 -10.87
C ARG A 15 1.46 -19.37 -11.17
N ILE A 16 0.23 -19.05 -10.82
CA ILE A 16 -0.36 -17.73 -11.05
C ILE A 16 0.46 -16.60 -10.38
N ASP A 17 0.94 -16.79 -9.16
CA ASP A 17 1.73 -15.79 -8.44
C ASP A 17 3.05 -15.46 -9.15
N LYS A 18 3.70 -16.48 -9.74
CA LYS A 18 4.93 -16.31 -10.50
C LYS A 18 4.68 -15.65 -11.86
N PHE A 19 3.65 -16.09 -12.58
CA PHE A 19 3.27 -15.52 -13.87
C PHE A 19 2.93 -14.02 -13.73
N LEU A 20 2.11 -13.67 -12.74
CA LEU A 20 1.70 -12.28 -12.53
C LEU A 20 2.86 -11.39 -12.06
N GLN A 21 3.84 -11.92 -11.35
CA GLN A 21 5.04 -11.17 -10.99
C GLN A 21 5.83 -10.71 -12.21
N ASN A 22 5.85 -11.51 -13.27
CA ASN A 22 6.50 -11.16 -14.54
C ASN A 22 5.66 -10.17 -15.36
N GLU A 23 4.33 -10.29 -15.33
CA GLU A 23 3.40 -9.44 -16.09
C GLU A 23 3.13 -8.08 -15.42
N LEU A 24 3.19 -8.04 -14.10
CA LEU A 24 2.91 -6.87 -13.27
C LEU A 24 4.18 -6.42 -12.54
N SER A 25 5.11 -5.85 -13.29
CA SER A 25 6.41 -5.42 -12.76
C SER A 25 6.31 -4.38 -11.63
N ASP A 26 5.19 -3.66 -11.55
CA ASP A 26 4.94 -2.61 -10.56
C ASP A 26 4.51 -3.17 -9.19
N LEU A 27 4.16 -4.45 -9.13
CA LEU A 27 3.69 -5.10 -7.91
C LEU A 27 4.71 -6.11 -7.38
N SER A 28 4.94 -6.07 -6.07
CA SER A 28 5.73 -7.09 -5.41
C SER A 28 4.97 -8.44 -5.37
N ARG A 29 5.71 -9.55 -5.27
CA ARG A 29 5.12 -10.88 -5.14
C ARG A 29 4.15 -10.98 -3.96
N THR A 30 4.48 -10.36 -2.84
CA THR A 30 3.62 -10.31 -1.65
C THR A 30 2.31 -9.59 -1.92
N ASN A 31 2.36 -8.47 -2.63
CA ASN A 31 1.14 -7.74 -3.03
C ASN A 31 0.25 -8.58 -3.94
N ILE A 32 0.84 -9.27 -4.92
CA ILE A 32 0.11 -10.18 -5.81
C ILE A 32 -0.56 -11.30 -5.00
N GLN A 33 0.15 -11.92 -4.08
CA GLN A 33 -0.39 -12.98 -3.23
C GLN A 33 -1.55 -12.48 -2.35
N ASN A 34 -1.45 -11.26 -1.83
CA ASN A 34 -2.54 -10.64 -1.07
C ASN A 34 -3.76 -10.40 -1.94
N LEU A 35 -3.59 -9.84 -3.15
CA LEU A 35 -4.68 -9.61 -4.09
C LEU A 35 -5.39 -10.91 -4.50
N ILE A 36 -4.64 -11.99 -4.69
CA ILE A 36 -5.22 -13.32 -4.96
C ILE A 36 -6.03 -13.82 -3.75
N SER A 37 -5.47 -13.71 -2.55
CA SER A 37 -6.11 -14.18 -1.31
C SER A 37 -7.36 -13.39 -0.94
N GLU A 38 -7.37 -12.10 -1.24
CA GLU A 38 -8.51 -11.20 -1.02
C GLU A 38 -9.59 -11.30 -2.11
N GLY A 39 -9.33 -12.05 -3.19
CA GLY A 39 -10.29 -12.26 -4.27
C GLY A 39 -10.35 -11.16 -5.34
N TYR A 40 -9.37 -10.25 -5.36
CA TYR A 40 -9.23 -9.23 -6.42
C TYR A 40 -8.65 -9.81 -7.71
N ILE A 41 -8.00 -10.97 -7.64
CA ILE A 41 -7.51 -11.70 -8.80
C ILE A 41 -8.29 -13.00 -8.90
N LYS A 42 -8.91 -13.21 -10.06
CA LYS A 42 -9.75 -14.37 -10.36
C LYS A 42 -9.25 -15.06 -11.62
N VAL A 43 -9.53 -16.34 -11.73
CA VAL A 43 -9.30 -17.14 -12.94
C VAL A 43 -10.63 -17.71 -13.43
N ASP A 44 -11.00 -17.41 -14.67
CA ASP A 44 -12.28 -17.79 -15.24
C ASP A 44 -13.48 -17.40 -14.35
N GLY A 45 -13.39 -16.24 -13.70
CA GLY A 45 -14.39 -15.70 -12.78
C GLY A 45 -14.40 -16.28 -11.37
N ASN A 46 -13.50 -17.21 -11.05
CA ASN A 46 -13.42 -17.87 -9.75
C ASN A 46 -12.20 -17.43 -8.95
N THR A 47 -12.34 -17.32 -7.63
CA THR A 47 -11.21 -17.12 -6.72
C THR A 47 -10.33 -18.37 -6.67
N VAL A 48 -9.02 -18.17 -6.64
CA VAL A 48 -8.03 -19.26 -6.64
C VAL A 48 -7.02 -19.06 -5.52
N LYS A 49 -6.23 -20.10 -5.24
CA LYS A 49 -5.11 -20.01 -4.30
C LYS A 49 -3.88 -19.40 -4.97
N THR A 50 -2.97 -18.84 -4.20
CA THR A 50 -1.73 -18.20 -4.67
C THR A 50 -0.82 -19.14 -5.47
N ASN A 51 -0.92 -20.44 -5.22
CA ASN A 51 -0.17 -21.49 -5.92
C ASN A 51 -0.95 -22.17 -7.07
N TYR A 52 -2.10 -21.59 -7.45
CA TYR A 52 -2.90 -22.12 -8.55
C TYR A 52 -2.05 -22.25 -9.82
N LYS A 53 -2.16 -23.40 -10.48
CA LYS A 53 -1.45 -23.66 -11.73
C LYS A 53 -2.33 -23.27 -12.92
N LEU A 54 -1.88 -22.27 -13.65
CA LEU A 54 -2.56 -21.80 -14.86
C LEU A 54 -2.55 -22.86 -15.96
N LYS A 55 -3.62 -22.90 -16.71
CA LYS A 55 -3.78 -23.73 -17.90
C LYS A 55 -3.98 -22.86 -19.12
N GLU A 56 -3.67 -23.39 -20.30
CA GLU A 56 -3.91 -22.69 -21.56
C GLU A 56 -5.37 -22.20 -21.66
N SER A 57 -5.54 -20.98 -22.13
CA SER A 57 -6.83 -20.28 -22.23
C SER A 57 -7.49 -19.84 -20.91
N ASN A 58 -6.85 -19.98 -19.76
CA ASN A 58 -7.36 -19.34 -18.54
C ASN A 58 -7.41 -17.81 -18.70
N VAL A 59 -8.54 -17.22 -18.33
CA VAL A 59 -8.72 -15.76 -18.28
C VAL A 59 -8.48 -15.29 -16.86
N ILE A 60 -7.44 -14.49 -16.68
CA ILE A 60 -7.10 -13.90 -15.40
C ILE A 60 -7.68 -12.50 -15.34
N THR A 61 -8.59 -12.27 -14.42
CA THR A 61 -9.18 -10.95 -14.16
C THR A 61 -8.54 -10.34 -12.93
N ILE A 62 -8.04 -9.13 -13.06
CA ILE A 62 -7.39 -8.38 -11.99
C ILE A 62 -8.21 -7.14 -11.72
N ASP A 63 -8.85 -7.08 -10.56
CA ASP A 63 -9.52 -5.88 -10.07
C ASP A 63 -8.52 -5.07 -9.26
N TYR A 64 -8.12 -3.90 -9.75
CA TYR A 64 -7.26 -3.01 -9.00
C TYR A 64 -8.06 -2.38 -7.86
N LYS A 65 -7.67 -2.71 -6.64
CA LYS A 65 -8.10 -1.97 -5.46
C LYS A 65 -7.45 -0.59 -5.56
N GLU A 66 -8.26 0.44 -5.72
CA GLU A 66 -7.76 1.79 -5.53
C GLU A 66 -7.14 1.87 -4.12
N PRO A 67 -5.93 2.43 -3.97
CA PRO A 67 -5.39 2.67 -2.65
C PRO A 67 -6.44 3.45 -1.86
N GLU A 68 -6.86 2.94 -0.72
CA GLU A 68 -7.63 3.74 0.23
C GLU A 68 -6.74 4.95 0.54
N GLU A 69 -7.14 6.11 0.03
CA GLU A 69 -6.58 7.36 0.52
C GLU A 69 -6.92 7.42 2.00
N LEU A 70 -5.91 7.15 2.82
CA LEU A 70 -6.02 7.43 4.25
C LEU A 70 -6.08 8.96 4.34
N ASP A 71 -7.28 9.48 4.53
CA ASP A 71 -7.47 10.87 4.94
C ASP A 71 -6.75 11.06 6.27
N VAL A 72 -5.53 11.55 6.19
CA VAL A 72 -4.72 11.84 7.37
C VAL A 72 -5.21 13.15 7.96
N VAL A 73 -6.00 13.06 9.00
CA VAL A 73 -6.61 14.21 9.67
C VAL A 73 -5.56 14.96 10.49
N LYS A 74 -5.58 16.28 10.41
CA LYS A 74 -4.81 17.14 11.30
C LYS A 74 -5.36 17.03 12.73
N GLN A 75 -4.48 16.75 13.70
CA GLN A 75 -4.87 16.60 15.10
C GLN A 75 -3.99 17.46 16.01
N ASP A 76 -4.63 18.18 16.92
CA ASP A 76 -3.93 18.97 17.95
C ASP A 76 -3.40 18.03 19.04
N ILE A 77 -2.27 17.41 18.75
CA ILE A 77 -1.56 16.52 19.67
C ILE A 77 -0.23 17.19 20.01
N PRO A 78 0.05 17.46 21.29
CA PRO A 78 1.32 18.05 21.70
C PRO A 78 2.47 17.10 21.42
N VAL A 79 3.53 17.63 20.81
CA VAL A 79 4.78 16.91 20.53
C VAL A 79 5.97 17.73 21.02
N ASP A 80 7.01 17.05 21.48
CA ASP A 80 8.24 17.69 21.94
C ASP A 80 9.13 18.00 20.72
N ILE A 81 9.18 19.27 20.32
CA ILE A 81 9.98 19.76 19.21
C ILE A 81 11.35 20.17 19.73
N VAL A 82 12.39 19.45 19.32
CA VAL A 82 13.76 19.69 19.73
C VAL A 82 14.41 20.82 18.94
N TYR A 83 14.11 20.87 17.63
CA TYR A 83 14.60 21.89 16.71
C TYR A 83 13.61 22.10 15.57
N GLU A 84 13.48 23.32 15.12
CA GLU A 84 12.62 23.67 13.98
C GLU A 84 13.20 24.89 13.25
N ASP A 85 13.22 24.81 11.94
CA ASP A 85 13.46 25.93 11.02
C ASP A 85 12.50 25.88 9.84
N ASN A 86 12.72 26.67 8.78
CA ASN A 86 11.85 26.72 7.63
C ASN A 86 11.88 25.45 6.75
N ASP A 87 12.91 24.62 6.89
CA ASP A 87 13.19 23.49 6.02
C ASP A 87 13.01 22.14 6.71
N LEU A 88 13.29 22.06 8.01
CA LEU A 88 13.23 20.80 8.77
C LEU A 88 12.78 20.97 10.21
N LEU A 89 12.37 19.87 10.80
CA LEU A 89 11.86 19.73 12.14
C LEU A 89 12.44 18.47 12.78
N ILE A 90 12.93 18.58 14.00
CA ILE A 90 13.39 17.44 14.81
C ILE A 90 12.47 17.29 16.01
N VAL A 91 11.85 16.13 16.15
CA VAL A 91 10.89 15.81 17.20
C VAL A 91 11.42 14.70 18.10
N ASN A 92 11.30 14.90 19.41
CA ASN A 92 11.47 13.83 20.38
C ASN A 92 10.13 13.09 20.54
N LYS A 93 9.92 12.07 19.73
CA LYS A 93 8.68 11.30 19.75
C LYS A 93 8.51 10.55 21.07
N PRO A 94 7.35 10.67 21.76
CA PRO A 94 7.10 9.90 22.95
C PRO A 94 7.07 8.39 22.65
N LYS A 95 7.50 7.61 23.63
CA LYS A 95 7.45 6.15 23.57
C LYS A 95 6.01 5.69 23.38
N GLY A 96 5.82 4.73 22.49
CA GLY A 96 4.51 4.15 22.20
C GLY A 96 3.68 4.92 21.17
N MET A 97 4.09 6.13 20.76
CA MET A 97 3.43 6.86 19.69
C MET A 97 3.80 6.24 18.33
N VAL A 98 2.79 5.91 17.54
CA VAL A 98 2.96 5.43 16.16
C VAL A 98 3.34 6.60 15.26
N VAL A 99 4.25 6.39 14.32
CA VAL A 99 4.74 7.46 13.42
C VAL A 99 3.73 7.73 12.29
N HIS A 100 3.29 6.69 11.61
CA HIS A 100 2.39 6.81 10.45
C HIS A 100 1.05 6.14 10.69
N PRO A 101 -0.06 6.72 10.20
CA PRO A 101 -1.34 6.03 10.17
C PRO A 101 -1.26 4.71 9.39
N SER A 102 -2.00 3.72 9.83
CA SER A 102 -2.11 2.41 9.20
C SER A 102 -3.53 1.86 9.36
N ALA A 103 -3.83 0.73 8.72
CA ALA A 103 -5.15 0.10 8.77
C ALA A 103 -5.66 -0.18 10.20
N GLY A 104 -4.75 -0.49 11.15
CA GLY A 104 -5.08 -0.70 12.55
C GLY A 104 -4.93 0.54 13.45
N HIS A 105 -4.44 1.66 12.92
CA HIS A 105 -4.12 2.87 13.69
C HIS A 105 -4.28 4.11 12.79
N LYS A 106 -5.51 4.55 12.63
CA LYS A 106 -5.87 5.58 11.64
C LYS A 106 -5.55 7.00 12.08
N ASP A 107 -5.44 7.24 13.38
CA ASP A 107 -5.22 8.56 13.98
C ASP A 107 -4.31 8.50 15.22
N GLY A 108 -4.10 9.63 15.88
CA GLY A 108 -3.25 9.71 17.06
C GLY A 108 -1.75 9.48 16.79
N THR A 109 -1.32 9.55 15.55
CA THR A 109 0.07 9.32 15.13
C THR A 109 0.88 10.60 15.11
N LEU A 110 2.20 10.46 15.02
CA LEU A 110 3.10 11.60 14.87
C LEU A 110 2.76 12.44 13.63
N VAL A 111 2.43 11.80 12.51
CA VAL A 111 2.03 12.49 11.28
C VAL A 111 0.78 13.33 11.48
N ASN A 112 -0.24 12.83 12.19
CA ASN A 112 -1.44 13.61 12.52
C ASN A 112 -1.08 14.88 13.32
N ALA A 113 -0.20 14.77 14.29
CA ALA A 113 0.25 15.89 15.12
C ALA A 113 1.07 16.90 14.31
N LEU A 114 1.98 16.43 13.46
CA LEU A 114 2.83 17.30 12.64
C LEU A 114 2.06 18.02 11.53
N LEU A 115 1.05 17.41 10.94
CA LEU A 115 0.17 18.07 9.95
C LEU A 115 -0.62 19.23 10.56
N TYR A 116 -0.96 19.16 11.85
CA TYR A 116 -1.59 20.25 12.57
C TYR A 116 -0.59 21.39 12.84
N HIS A 117 0.66 21.04 13.16
CA HIS A 117 1.71 21.99 13.52
C HIS A 117 2.30 22.73 12.31
N CYS A 118 2.51 22.04 11.19
CA CYS A 118 3.17 22.57 9.99
C CYS A 118 2.71 21.87 8.72
N GLU A 119 3.09 22.46 7.56
CA GLU A 119 2.96 21.79 6.27
C GLU A 119 4.08 20.79 6.05
N LEU A 120 3.74 19.54 5.77
CA LEU A 120 4.70 18.49 5.47
C LEU A 120 4.91 18.31 3.97
N SER A 121 6.14 17.98 3.58
CA SER A 121 6.47 17.65 2.20
C SER A 121 5.68 16.43 1.71
N SER A 122 5.14 16.51 0.50
CA SER A 122 4.42 15.42 -0.16
C SER A 122 5.30 14.49 -1.00
N ILE A 123 6.63 14.62 -0.92
CA ILE A 123 7.59 13.81 -1.72
C ILE A 123 7.35 12.30 -1.54
N ASN A 124 7.02 11.86 -0.33
CA ASN A 124 6.73 10.46 -0.03
C ASN A 124 5.23 10.11 -0.08
N GLY A 125 4.43 10.96 -0.75
CA GLY A 125 2.99 10.80 -0.87
C GLY A 125 2.22 11.27 0.36
N THR A 126 0.90 11.12 0.33
CA THR A 126 -0.02 11.57 1.39
C THR A 126 0.03 10.71 2.64
N ILE A 127 0.44 9.45 2.52
CA ILE A 127 0.48 8.47 3.63
C ILE A 127 1.73 8.67 4.51
N ARG A 128 2.84 9.09 3.91
CA ARG A 128 4.12 9.30 4.61
C ARG A 128 4.70 10.69 4.33
N PRO A 129 3.93 11.76 4.56
CA PRO A 129 4.34 13.10 4.18
C PRO A 129 5.54 13.55 5.02
N GLY A 130 6.60 13.99 4.36
CA GLY A 130 7.74 14.67 4.98
C GLY A 130 8.58 13.89 5.97
N ILE A 131 8.29 12.63 6.24
CA ILE A 131 9.07 11.82 7.20
C ILE A 131 10.33 11.28 6.49
N VAL A 132 11.48 11.81 6.88
CA VAL A 132 12.78 11.43 6.32
C VAL A 132 13.41 10.28 7.09
N HIS A 133 13.37 10.37 8.42
CA HIS A 133 14.01 9.42 9.34
C HIS A 133 13.16 9.21 10.59
N ARG A 134 13.16 7.98 11.10
CA ARG A 134 12.45 7.57 12.32
C ARG A 134 13.41 7.23 13.43
#